data_316d924a014161312d25cff4cb451ce4
#
_entry.id   316d924a014161312d25cff4cb451ce4
#
_cell.length_a   1.000
_cell.length_b   1.000
_cell.length_c   1.000
_cell.angle_alpha   90.00
_cell.angle_beta   90.00
_cell.angle_gamma   90.00
#
_symmetry.space_group_name_H-M   'P 1'
#
loop_
_entity.id
_entity.type
_entity.pdbx_description
1 polymer ?
#
loop_
_entity_poly.entity_id
_entity_poly.type
_entity_poly.pdbx_seq_one_letter_code
_entity_poly.pdbx_strand_id
1 'polypeptide(L)'
;TEDFPVGATTNPYGTTKAFTERILQDVCKADPSLNVALLRYFNPIGAHKSGLIGEDPNGIPNNLMPYIAKVAVGKLEKVHVFGNDYPTPDGTGVRDYIHVVDLAIGHVKALKKIQEKSGVSIYNLGTGVGYSVLDVLHAFEKACGKWYVFQHCNRLDGGAKAHQKE
;
A
#
# COMPACT_ATOMS: atom_id res chain seq x y z
N THR A 1 6.68 13.02 -7.17
CA THR A 1 6.42 12.97 -8.62
C THR A 1 7.14 11.77 -9.23
N GLU A 2 6.73 11.38 -10.42
CA GLU A 2 7.27 10.24 -11.17
C GLU A 2 8.75 10.41 -11.54
N ASP A 3 9.19 11.66 -11.66
CA ASP A 3 10.60 12.02 -11.96
C ASP A 3 11.52 11.92 -10.74
N PHE A 4 10.98 11.60 -9.57
CA PHE A 4 11.81 11.43 -8.38
C PHE A 4 12.72 10.22 -8.58
N PRO A 5 14.05 10.35 -8.34
CA PRO A 5 14.98 9.26 -8.58
C PRO A 5 14.62 8.05 -7.72
N VAL A 6 14.63 6.88 -8.32
CA VAL A 6 14.57 5.62 -7.58
C VAL A 6 15.89 5.48 -6.84
N GLY A 7 15.87 5.78 -5.54
CA GLY A 7 17.05 5.72 -4.68
C GLY A 7 17.48 4.29 -4.36
N ALA A 8 18.42 4.17 -3.45
CA ALA A 8 18.81 2.86 -2.90
C ALA A 8 17.61 2.22 -2.18
N THR A 9 17.43 0.94 -2.42
CA THR A 9 16.38 0.14 -1.77
C THR A 9 16.85 -0.36 -0.41
N THR A 10 15.95 -0.41 0.57
CA THR A 10 16.27 -0.80 1.95
C THR A 10 15.95 -2.26 2.26
N ASN A 11 15.33 -2.98 1.34
CA ASN A 11 14.94 -4.38 1.53
C ASN A 11 14.84 -5.12 0.18
N PRO A 12 14.88 -6.47 0.18
CA PRO A 12 14.84 -7.27 -1.04
C PRO A 12 13.57 -7.05 -1.88
N TYR A 13 12.42 -6.85 -1.25
CA TYR A 13 11.16 -6.59 -1.96
C TYR A 13 11.25 -5.29 -2.79
N GLY A 14 11.70 -4.20 -2.17
CA GLY A 14 11.93 -2.94 -2.88
C GLY A 14 12.92 -3.11 -4.04
N THR A 15 13.99 -3.87 -3.82
CA THR A 15 15.00 -4.18 -4.85
C THR A 15 14.37 -4.90 -6.04
N THR A 16 13.53 -5.90 -5.82
CA THR A 16 12.86 -6.62 -6.94
C THR A 16 11.99 -5.67 -7.76
N LYS A 17 11.27 -4.74 -7.11
CA LYS A 17 10.43 -3.75 -7.81
C LYS A 17 11.26 -2.77 -8.63
N ALA A 18 12.34 -2.23 -8.05
CA ALA A 18 13.24 -1.31 -8.74
C ALA A 18 13.91 -1.99 -9.95
N PHE A 19 14.35 -3.23 -9.82
CA PHE A 19 14.92 -3.99 -10.92
C PHE A 19 13.91 -4.31 -12.01
N THR A 20 12.68 -4.65 -11.64
CA THR A 20 11.60 -4.86 -12.62
C THR A 20 11.34 -3.60 -13.45
N GLU A 21 11.26 -2.42 -12.82
CA GLU A 21 11.11 -1.16 -13.55
C GLU A 21 12.29 -0.93 -14.51
N ARG A 22 13.51 -1.17 -14.07
CA ARG A 22 14.71 -0.99 -14.90
C ARG A 22 14.73 -1.95 -16.08
N ILE A 23 14.45 -3.23 -15.85
CA ILE A 23 14.39 -4.25 -16.91
C ILE A 23 13.36 -3.85 -17.97
N LEU A 24 12.15 -3.46 -17.57
CA LEU A 24 11.10 -3.07 -18.49
C LEU A 24 11.48 -1.83 -19.32
N GLN A 25 12.15 -0.85 -18.71
CA GLN A 25 12.66 0.32 -19.44
C GLN A 25 13.72 -0.04 -20.47
N ASP A 26 14.65 -0.95 -20.12
CA ASP A 26 15.71 -1.39 -21.03
C ASP A 26 15.14 -2.26 -22.17
N VAL A 27 14.16 -3.12 -21.90
CA VAL A 27 13.45 -3.91 -22.91
C VAL A 27 12.72 -3.00 -23.90
N CYS A 28 12.01 -1.97 -23.44
CA CYS A 28 11.35 -1.00 -24.34
C CYS A 28 12.35 -0.19 -25.20
N LYS A 29 13.57 0.04 -24.72
CA LYS A 29 14.62 0.65 -25.52
C LYS A 29 15.13 -0.28 -26.61
N ALA A 30 15.23 -1.58 -26.30
CA ALA A 30 15.70 -2.59 -27.23
C ALA A 30 14.64 -2.92 -28.30
N ASP A 31 13.36 -2.89 -27.92
CA ASP A 31 12.24 -3.15 -28.82
C ASP A 31 11.21 -2.00 -28.75
N PRO A 32 11.27 -1.04 -29.68
CA PRO A 32 10.35 0.09 -29.75
C PRO A 32 8.88 -0.27 -30.04
N SER A 33 8.58 -1.52 -30.40
CA SER A 33 7.20 -1.99 -30.58
C SER A 33 6.47 -2.22 -29.25
N LEU A 34 7.22 -2.35 -28.16
CA LEU A 34 6.67 -2.56 -26.82
C LEU A 34 6.25 -1.26 -26.16
N ASN A 35 5.07 -1.29 -25.55
CA ASN A 35 4.53 -0.20 -24.76
C ASN A 35 4.30 -0.67 -23.32
N VAL A 36 4.82 0.07 -22.35
CA VAL A 36 4.75 -0.30 -20.93
C VAL A 36 4.25 0.87 -20.10
N ALA A 37 3.30 0.60 -19.22
CA ALA A 37 2.92 1.50 -18.14
C ALA A 37 3.46 0.95 -16.80
N LEU A 38 4.36 1.69 -16.18
CA LEU A 38 4.84 1.41 -14.82
C LEU A 38 3.91 2.10 -13.83
N LEU A 39 3.13 1.31 -13.10
CA LEU A 39 2.17 1.83 -12.12
C LEU A 39 2.74 1.67 -10.72
N ARG A 40 3.14 2.78 -10.12
CA ARG A 40 3.65 2.85 -8.74
C ARG A 40 2.49 3.19 -7.82
N TYR A 41 1.80 2.17 -7.32
CA TYR A 41 0.70 2.41 -6.40
C TYR A 41 1.15 2.46 -4.95
N PHE A 42 0.50 3.35 -4.20
CA PHE A 42 0.69 3.52 -2.77
C PHE A 42 0.00 2.37 -2.02
N ASN A 43 -0.63 2.58 -0.90
CA ASN A 43 -1.22 1.51 -0.10
C ASN A 43 -2.68 1.25 -0.52
N PRO A 44 -2.99 0.19 -1.28
CA PRO A 44 -4.37 -0.11 -1.63
C PRO A 44 -5.15 -0.61 -0.41
N ILE A 45 -6.37 -0.09 -0.26
CA ILE A 45 -7.31 -0.47 0.81
C ILE A 45 -8.74 -0.56 0.27
N GLY A 46 -9.63 -1.09 1.11
CA GLY A 46 -11.06 -1.16 0.82
C GLY A 46 -11.47 -2.43 0.07
N ALA A 47 -12.74 -2.47 -0.28
CA ALA A 47 -13.37 -3.59 -0.95
C ALA A 47 -14.38 -3.08 -1.99
N HIS A 48 -14.78 -3.93 -2.92
CA HIS A 48 -15.82 -3.58 -3.89
C HIS A 48 -17.18 -3.46 -3.18
N LYS A 49 -17.99 -2.48 -3.60
CA LYS A 49 -19.30 -2.19 -3.01
C LYS A 49 -20.30 -3.35 -3.03
N SER A 50 -20.09 -4.35 -3.89
CA SER A 50 -20.92 -5.56 -3.93
C SER A 50 -20.74 -6.47 -2.71
N GLY A 51 -19.65 -6.31 -1.94
CA GLY A 51 -19.28 -7.24 -0.89
C GLY A 51 -18.73 -8.59 -1.35
N LEU A 52 -18.60 -8.81 -2.67
CA LEU A 52 -18.13 -10.07 -3.25
C LEU A 52 -16.61 -10.14 -3.45
N ILE A 53 -15.94 -8.98 -3.43
CA ILE A 53 -14.48 -8.84 -3.61
C ILE A 53 -13.94 -7.97 -2.50
N GLY A 54 -12.96 -8.49 -1.79
CA GLY A 54 -12.28 -7.80 -0.68
C GLY A 54 -10.92 -8.44 -0.41
N GLU A 55 -10.37 -8.18 0.78
CA GLU A 55 -9.09 -8.71 1.23
C GLU A 55 -9.29 -9.61 2.45
N ASP A 56 -8.98 -10.90 2.29
CA ASP A 56 -8.95 -11.85 3.40
C ASP A 56 -7.71 -12.74 3.29
N PRO A 57 -6.53 -12.24 3.70
CA PRO A 57 -5.29 -12.99 3.62
C PRO A 57 -5.30 -14.20 4.53
N ASN A 58 -4.63 -15.26 4.09
CA ASN A 58 -4.40 -16.46 4.90
C ASN A 58 -3.51 -16.11 6.11
N GLY A 59 -3.90 -16.57 7.30
CA GLY A 59 -3.17 -16.34 8.54
C GLY A 59 -3.38 -14.93 9.10
N ILE A 60 -2.36 -14.45 9.83
CA ILE A 60 -2.37 -13.10 10.42
C ILE A 60 -1.99 -12.09 9.35
N PRO A 61 -2.83 -11.05 9.10
CA PRO A 61 -2.52 -10.04 8.09
C PRO A 61 -1.27 -9.23 8.42
N ASN A 62 -0.47 -8.92 7.40
CA ASN A 62 0.67 -8.01 7.51
C ASN A 62 0.30 -6.55 7.23
N ASN A 63 -0.84 -6.32 6.57
CA ASN A 63 -1.32 -4.99 6.24
C ASN A 63 -2.30 -4.47 7.31
N LEU A 64 -2.30 -3.14 7.51
CA LEU A 64 -3.07 -2.49 8.57
C LEU A 64 -4.58 -2.75 8.44
N MET A 65 -5.18 -2.49 7.28
CA MET A 65 -6.64 -2.58 7.11
C MET A 65 -7.22 -3.98 7.34
N PRO A 66 -6.69 -5.07 6.74
CA PRO A 66 -7.21 -6.41 7.03
C PRO A 66 -6.94 -6.83 8.47
N TYR A 67 -5.88 -6.32 9.11
CA TYR A 67 -5.64 -6.55 10.54
C TYR A 67 -6.73 -5.90 11.41
N ILE A 68 -7.01 -4.60 11.18
CA ILE A 68 -8.08 -3.88 11.88
C ILE A 68 -9.43 -4.59 11.65
N ALA A 69 -9.72 -5.01 10.43
CA ALA A 69 -10.96 -5.72 10.11
C ALA A 69 -11.10 -7.03 10.90
N LYS A 70 -10.00 -7.80 11.09
CA LYS A 70 -10.02 -9.02 11.92
C LYS A 70 -10.22 -8.72 13.42
N VAL A 71 -9.70 -7.60 13.92
CA VAL A 71 -9.99 -7.13 15.28
C VAL A 71 -11.46 -6.73 15.39
N ALA A 72 -11.98 -6.01 14.41
CA ALA A 72 -13.37 -5.54 14.38
C ALA A 72 -14.40 -6.65 14.47
N VAL A 73 -14.12 -7.80 13.83
CA VAL A 73 -15.01 -8.98 13.88
C VAL A 73 -14.66 -9.95 15.00
N GLY A 74 -13.73 -9.60 15.91
CA GLY A 74 -13.36 -10.41 17.06
C GLY A 74 -12.46 -11.61 16.76
N LYS A 75 -11.86 -11.68 15.58
CA LYS A 75 -10.89 -12.73 15.21
C LYS A 75 -9.49 -12.46 15.78
N LEU A 76 -9.20 -11.21 16.11
CA LEU A 76 -7.98 -10.78 16.81
C LEU A 76 -8.37 -9.89 17.99
N GLU A 77 -7.56 -9.93 19.06
CA GLU A 77 -7.86 -9.27 20.33
C GLU A 77 -7.74 -7.74 20.25
N LYS A 78 -6.64 -7.26 19.65
CA LYS A 78 -6.29 -5.83 19.63
C LYS A 78 -5.41 -5.49 18.44
N VAL A 79 -5.31 -4.19 18.13
CA VAL A 79 -4.40 -3.68 17.09
C VAL A 79 -3.06 -3.32 17.73
N HIS A 80 -1.96 -3.78 17.13
CA HIS A 80 -0.61 -3.39 17.51
C HIS A 80 -0.13 -2.22 16.64
N VAL A 81 0.15 -1.08 17.29
CA VAL A 81 0.68 0.13 16.64
C VAL A 81 2.18 0.18 16.88
N PHE A 82 2.97 -0.03 15.83
CA PHE A 82 4.43 -0.12 15.91
C PHE A 82 5.10 1.25 15.75
N GLY A 83 5.69 1.73 16.85
CA GLY A 83 6.33 3.05 16.96
C GLY A 83 5.33 4.15 17.29
N ASN A 84 5.82 5.09 18.12
CA ASN A 84 5.13 6.32 18.51
C ASN A 84 6.09 7.51 18.51
N ASP A 85 7.23 7.35 17.85
CA ASP A 85 8.38 8.25 17.83
C ASP A 85 8.78 8.68 16.41
N TYR A 86 7.88 8.49 15.42
CA TYR A 86 8.10 9.02 14.08
C TYR A 86 7.93 10.55 14.08
N PRO A 87 8.63 11.27 13.19
CA PRO A 87 8.51 12.72 13.06
C PRO A 87 7.20 13.10 12.32
N THR A 88 6.08 12.70 12.89
CA THR A 88 4.71 12.90 12.40
C THR A 88 3.86 13.50 13.51
N PRO A 89 2.70 14.12 13.21
CA PRO A 89 1.89 14.81 14.23
C PRO A 89 1.49 13.95 15.43
N ASP A 90 1.27 12.65 15.23
CA ASP A 90 0.85 11.71 16.28
C ASP A 90 1.92 10.64 16.62
N GLY A 91 3.12 10.79 16.04
CA GLY A 91 4.22 9.86 16.28
C GLY A 91 4.12 8.53 15.54
N THR A 92 3.05 8.28 14.78
CA THR A 92 2.88 7.02 14.04
C THR A 92 3.21 7.16 12.56
N GLY A 93 3.39 6.05 11.86
CA GLY A 93 3.75 6.06 10.44
C GLY A 93 2.61 6.61 9.57
N VAL A 94 2.96 7.43 8.57
CA VAL A 94 2.01 8.02 7.62
C VAL A 94 2.13 7.33 6.27
N ARG A 95 0.99 7.04 5.64
CA ARG A 95 0.91 6.45 4.29
C ARG A 95 -0.21 7.11 3.49
N ASP A 96 -0.04 7.16 2.18
CA ASP A 96 -1.12 7.47 1.24
C ASP A 96 -1.89 6.18 0.95
N TYR A 97 -3.19 6.19 1.19
CA TYR A 97 -4.08 5.05 0.97
C TYR A 97 -4.99 5.33 -0.22
N ILE A 98 -4.96 4.44 -1.22
CA ILE A 98 -5.83 4.50 -2.39
C ILE A 98 -6.91 3.41 -2.31
N HIS A 99 -8.16 3.76 -2.64
CA HIS A 99 -9.22 2.75 -2.68
C HIS A 99 -8.97 1.76 -3.83
N VAL A 100 -9.14 0.46 -3.55
CA VAL A 100 -8.83 -0.61 -4.52
C VAL A 100 -9.61 -0.47 -5.85
N VAL A 101 -10.82 0.08 -5.82
CA VAL A 101 -11.60 0.34 -7.04
C VAL A 101 -10.98 1.47 -7.87
N ASP A 102 -10.49 2.54 -7.23
CA ASP A 102 -9.81 3.63 -7.93
C ASP A 102 -8.49 3.16 -8.52
N LEU A 103 -7.76 2.30 -7.80
CA LEU A 103 -6.57 1.63 -8.31
C LEU A 103 -6.91 0.78 -9.55
N ALA A 104 -7.97 -0.01 -9.52
CA ALA A 104 -8.42 -0.81 -10.66
C ALA A 104 -8.80 0.07 -11.87
N ILE A 105 -9.49 1.20 -11.64
CA ILE A 105 -9.80 2.19 -12.67
C ILE A 105 -8.50 2.77 -13.27
N GLY A 106 -7.51 3.05 -12.43
CA GLY A 106 -6.18 3.48 -12.86
C GLY A 106 -5.52 2.50 -13.84
N HIS A 107 -5.59 1.20 -13.55
CA HIS A 107 -5.09 0.16 -14.46
C HIS A 107 -5.81 0.16 -15.81
N VAL A 108 -7.15 0.23 -15.81
CA VAL A 108 -7.92 0.29 -17.06
C VAL A 108 -7.59 1.52 -17.88
N LYS A 109 -7.39 2.68 -17.22
CA LYS A 109 -6.96 3.91 -17.92
C LYS A 109 -5.54 3.80 -18.47
N ALA A 110 -4.63 3.15 -17.73
CA ALA A 110 -3.27 2.91 -18.19
C ALA A 110 -3.22 2.01 -19.43
N LEU A 111 -4.05 0.96 -19.50
CA LEU A 111 -4.18 0.10 -20.69
C LEU A 111 -4.59 0.90 -21.93
N LYS A 112 -5.53 1.84 -21.78
CA LYS A 112 -5.89 2.75 -22.91
C LYS A 112 -4.71 3.63 -23.30
N LYS A 113 -3.99 4.15 -22.30
CA LYS A 113 -2.88 5.08 -22.54
C LYS A 113 -1.70 4.45 -23.28
N ILE A 114 -1.35 3.19 -22.98
CA ILE A 114 -0.26 2.50 -23.70
C ILE A 114 -0.62 2.18 -25.17
N GLN A 115 -1.90 2.22 -25.54
CA GLN A 115 -2.32 2.11 -26.95
C GLN A 115 -2.12 3.42 -27.71
N GLU A 116 -2.11 4.55 -27.02
CA GLU A 116 -1.97 5.89 -27.60
C GLU A 116 -0.51 6.38 -27.66
N LYS A 117 0.33 5.90 -26.75
CA LYS A 117 1.70 6.39 -26.56
C LYS A 117 2.68 5.24 -26.51
N SER A 118 3.64 5.23 -27.42
CA SER A 118 4.72 4.24 -27.46
C SER A 118 5.74 4.44 -26.34
N GLY A 119 6.44 3.36 -26.02
CA GLY A 119 7.52 3.31 -25.04
C GLY A 119 7.05 3.21 -23.60
N VAL A 120 7.79 3.81 -22.66
CA VAL A 120 7.52 3.72 -21.22
C VAL A 120 6.73 4.93 -20.72
N SER A 121 5.68 4.67 -19.98
CA SER A 121 4.93 5.68 -19.22
C SER A 121 4.94 5.31 -17.73
N ILE A 122 5.21 6.26 -16.85
CA ILE A 122 5.27 6.04 -15.40
C ILE A 122 4.17 6.84 -14.73
N TYR A 123 3.43 6.22 -13.81
CA TYR A 123 2.36 6.86 -13.06
C TYR A 123 2.39 6.47 -11.59
N ASN A 124 2.31 7.45 -10.71
CA ASN A 124 2.03 7.24 -9.30
C ASN A 124 0.52 7.13 -9.11
N LEU A 125 0.06 6.06 -8.48
CA LEU A 125 -1.35 5.84 -8.16
C LEU A 125 -1.56 5.97 -6.65
N GLY A 126 -1.95 7.15 -6.23
CA GLY A 126 -2.23 7.55 -4.85
C GLY A 126 -3.24 8.69 -4.82
N THR A 127 -3.59 9.15 -3.64
CA THR A 127 -4.53 10.28 -3.43
C THR A 127 -3.81 11.61 -3.27
N GLY A 128 -2.51 11.58 -2.98
CA GLY A 128 -1.72 12.76 -2.62
C GLY A 128 -1.92 13.20 -1.16
N VAL A 129 -2.69 12.44 -0.37
CA VAL A 129 -2.95 12.74 1.04
C VAL A 129 -2.43 11.59 1.90
N GLY A 130 -1.62 11.93 2.91
CA GLY A 130 -1.11 10.98 3.89
C GLY A 130 -2.02 10.88 5.10
N TYR A 131 -2.22 9.65 5.58
CA TYR A 131 -2.93 9.36 6.84
C TYR A 131 -2.03 8.57 7.77
N SER A 132 -2.07 8.91 9.04
CA SER A 132 -1.35 8.18 10.08
C SER A 132 -2.05 6.85 10.42
N VAL A 133 -1.36 5.98 11.15
CA VAL A 133 -1.98 4.74 11.66
C VAL A 133 -3.16 5.07 12.56
N LEU A 134 -3.04 6.09 13.42
CA LEU A 134 -4.13 6.49 14.32
C LEU A 134 -5.29 7.13 13.56
N ASP A 135 -5.04 7.93 12.51
CA ASP A 135 -6.11 8.45 11.64
C ASP A 135 -6.95 7.33 11.05
N VAL A 136 -6.30 6.28 10.54
CA VAL A 136 -6.98 5.12 9.95
C VAL A 136 -7.77 4.36 11.01
N LEU A 137 -7.21 4.15 12.21
CA LEU A 137 -7.92 3.51 13.32
C LEU A 137 -9.17 4.29 13.72
N HIS A 138 -9.05 5.60 13.96
CA HIS A 138 -10.18 6.44 14.36
C HIS A 138 -11.26 6.52 13.27
N ALA A 139 -10.86 6.59 11.99
CA ALA A 139 -11.81 6.57 10.88
C ALA A 139 -12.58 5.23 10.84
N PHE A 140 -11.89 4.11 11.09
CA PHE A 140 -12.51 2.79 11.12
C PHE A 140 -13.46 2.63 12.31
N GLU A 141 -13.06 3.07 13.52
CA GLU A 141 -13.90 3.10 14.72
C GLU A 141 -15.18 3.87 14.48
N LYS A 142 -15.06 5.07 13.91
CA LYS A 142 -16.21 5.92 13.57
C LYS A 142 -17.15 5.23 12.56
N ALA A 143 -16.61 4.54 11.57
CA ALA A 143 -17.40 3.84 10.54
C ALA A 143 -18.14 2.62 11.12
N CYS A 144 -17.51 1.88 12.03
CA CYS A 144 -18.07 0.67 12.63
C CYS A 144 -18.94 0.93 13.85
N GLY A 145 -18.88 2.14 14.44
CA GLY A 145 -19.56 2.46 15.71
C GLY A 145 -19.02 1.69 16.92
N LYS A 146 -17.78 1.18 16.83
CA LYS A 146 -17.14 0.40 17.90
C LYS A 146 -15.75 0.96 18.17
N TRP A 147 -15.36 0.99 19.44
CA TRP A 147 -14.01 1.32 19.86
C TRP A 147 -13.15 0.06 19.91
N TYR A 148 -11.95 0.12 19.38
CA TYR A 148 -11.01 -0.99 19.38
C TYR A 148 -9.86 -0.73 20.33
N VAL A 149 -9.46 -1.77 21.05
CA VAL A 149 -8.25 -1.71 21.87
C VAL A 149 -7.05 -1.74 20.94
N PHE A 150 -6.19 -0.75 21.05
CA PHE A 150 -4.87 -0.78 20.41
C PHE A 150 -3.76 -0.64 21.45
N GLN A 151 -2.60 -1.19 21.13
CA GLN A 151 -1.43 -1.16 21.98
C GLN A 151 -0.24 -0.61 21.21
N HIS A 152 0.41 0.42 21.76
CA HIS A 152 1.69 0.86 21.23
C HIS A 152 2.77 -0.19 21.53
N CYS A 153 3.53 -0.52 20.50
CA CYS A 153 4.69 -1.40 20.54
C CYS A 153 5.93 -0.65 20.09
N ASN A 154 7.10 -1.15 20.41
CA ASN A 154 8.35 -0.58 19.90
C ASN A 154 8.38 -0.59 18.37
N ARG A 155 9.10 0.37 17.79
CA ARG A 155 9.34 0.42 16.35
C ARG A 155 9.96 -0.90 15.88
N LEU A 156 9.50 -1.41 14.74
CA LEU A 156 10.09 -2.58 14.13
C LEU A 156 11.37 -2.19 13.38
N ASP A 157 12.47 -2.78 13.75
CA ASP A 157 13.71 -2.65 13.01
C ASP A 157 13.58 -3.35 11.65
N GLY A 158 13.63 -2.57 10.56
CA GLY A 158 13.70 -3.08 9.18
C GLY A 158 12.42 -3.64 8.58
N GLY A 159 11.24 -3.18 8.98
CA GLY A 159 9.93 -3.42 8.34
C GLY A 159 9.72 -4.85 7.83
N ALA A 160 9.10 -5.72 8.58
CA ALA A 160 8.51 -7.02 8.21
C ALA A 160 8.84 -8.20 9.13
N LYS A 161 9.29 -8.02 10.36
CA LYS A 161 9.50 -9.15 11.28
C LYS A 161 8.58 -9.14 12.51
N ALA A 162 7.37 -8.57 12.41
CA ALA A 162 6.49 -8.44 13.55
C ALA A 162 5.61 -9.64 13.86
N HIS A 163 5.59 -10.65 13.01
CA HIS A 163 4.65 -11.78 13.18
C HIS A 163 5.31 -13.16 13.23
N GLN A 164 6.59 -13.23 13.61
CA GLN A 164 7.24 -14.51 13.89
C GLN A 164 7.79 -14.52 15.31
N LYS A 165 6.94 -14.44 16.31
CA LYS A 165 7.21 -14.99 17.66
C LYS A 165 5.89 -15.19 18.37
N GLU A 166 5.63 -16.43 18.58
CA GLU A 166 4.70 -17.25 19.38
C GLU A 166 3.60 -17.89 18.58
#